data_215a82dd2aefc5802595cec60ff3def0
#
_entry.id   215a82dd2aefc5802595cec60ff3def0
#
_cell.length_a   1.000
_cell.length_b   1.000
_cell.length_c   1.000
_cell.angle_alpha   90.00
_cell.angle_beta   90.00
_cell.angle_gamma   90.00
#
_symmetry.space_group_name_H-M   'P 1'
#
loop_
_entity.id
_entity.type
_entity.pdbx_description
1 polymer ?
#
loop_
_entity_poly.entity_id
_entity_poly.type
_entity_poly.pdbx_seq_one_letter_code
_entity_poly.pdbx_strand_id
1 'polypeptide(L)'
;MLTVVDGEIVEEYDEFINIGQALSPKIISLTGITNEMLAEEGRSEETVAIDLKKKLTEDTIMIAHNAQFDLSFIYFLLKRHYPDEAEDIVGNIQWLDTLTVLKDRMDYPHKLVDAVEHYGVEKVNFHRAIDDTKALYSVTQELKLERDDLEEYINIFGYNPKYGVGKFRFPFITYKPQYYHNRGKLPPNEILPKK
;
A
#
# COMPACT_ATOMS: atom_id res chain seq x y z
N MET A 1 5.37 4.31 -7.30
CA MET A 1 5.74 2.92 -6.97
C MET A 1 7.25 2.76 -7.13
N LEU A 2 7.90 2.00 -6.25
CA LEU A 2 9.31 1.61 -6.40
C LEU A 2 9.40 0.12 -6.69
N THR A 3 10.27 -0.28 -7.59
CA THR A 3 10.66 -1.67 -7.76
C THR A 3 12.01 -1.88 -7.07
N VAL A 4 12.04 -2.83 -6.14
CA VAL A 4 13.23 -3.18 -5.36
C VAL A 4 13.60 -4.63 -5.66
N VAL A 5 14.87 -4.86 -5.98
CA VAL A 5 15.43 -6.20 -6.20
C VAL A 5 16.69 -6.34 -5.35
N ASP A 6 16.79 -7.39 -4.56
CA ASP A 6 17.93 -7.65 -3.67
C ASP A 6 18.28 -6.49 -2.73
N GLY A 7 17.26 -5.71 -2.31
CA GLY A 7 17.43 -4.55 -1.45
C GLY A 7 17.81 -3.24 -2.16
N GLU A 8 17.95 -3.25 -3.48
CA GLU A 8 18.29 -2.08 -4.28
C GLU A 8 17.08 -1.56 -5.07
N ILE A 9 16.88 -0.24 -5.09
CA ILE A 9 15.83 0.38 -5.92
C ILE A 9 16.31 0.35 -7.38
N VAL A 10 15.65 -0.45 -8.19
CA VAL A 10 15.97 -0.61 -9.62
C VAL A 10 15.09 0.21 -10.55
N GLU A 11 13.92 0.66 -10.05
CA GLU A 11 13.00 1.47 -10.85
C GLU A 11 12.13 2.36 -9.95
N GLU A 12 11.93 3.60 -10.39
CA GLU A 12 10.90 4.52 -9.88
C GLU A 12 9.80 4.66 -10.95
N TYR A 13 8.56 4.35 -10.59
CA TYR A 13 7.40 4.51 -11.43
C TYR A 13 6.46 5.54 -10.79
N ASP A 14 6.47 6.77 -11.32
CA ASP A 14 5.71 7.92 -10.84
C ASP A 14 4.98 8.56 -12.03
N GLU A 15 3.69 8.25 -12.18
CA GLU A 15 2.88 8.62 -13.34
C GLU A 15 1.56 9.22 -12.93
N PHE A 16 1.14 10.27 -13.58
CA PHE A 16 -0.22 10.75 -13.50
C PHE A 16 -1.14 9.92 -14.40
N ILE A 17 -2.32 9.61 -13.89
CA ILE A 17 -3.35 8.87 -14.64
C ILE A 17 -4.47 9.84 -15.03
N ASN A 18 -4.62 10.08 -16.31
CA ASN A 18 -5.73 10.86 -16.83
C ASN A 18 -6.92 9.93 -17.13
N ILE A 19 -7.93 9.95 -16.25
CA ILE A 19 -9.16 9.17 -16.39
C ILE A 19 -10.24 9.89 -17.20
N GLY A 20 -9.93 11.03 -17.84
CA GLY A 20 -10.86 11.82 -18.62
C GLY A 20 -11.93 12.56 -17.80
N GLN A 21 -11.75 12.67 -16.50
CA GLN A 21 -12.65 13.37 -15.59
C GLN A 21 -11.92 14.45 -14.81
N ALA A 22 -12.59 15.60 -14.61
CA ALA A 22 -12.02 16.67 -13.82
C ALA A 22 -11.94 16.29 -12.33
N LEU A 23 -10.82 16.61 -11.71
CA LEU A 23 -10.64 16.47 -10.28
C LEU A 23 -11.51 17.48 -9.52
N SER A 24 -12.07 17.05 -8.39
CA SER A 24 -12.77 17.97 -7.50
C SER A 24 -11.78 18.95 -6.83
N PRO A 25 -12.22 20.18 -6.47
CA PRO A 25 -11.37 21.13 -5.76
C PRO A 25 -10.75 20.55 -4.47
N LYS A 26 -11.47 19.65 -3.80
CA LYS A 26 -10.97 18.95 -2.61
C LYS A 26 -9.79 18.04 -2.91
N ILE A 27 -9.83 17.31 -4.02
CA ILE A 27 -8.72 16.43 -4.43
C ILE A 27 -7.51 17.28 -4.84
N ILE A 28 -7.73 18.33 -5.64
CA ILE A 28 -6.66 19.26 -6.03
C ILE A 28 -5.96 19.84 -4.78
N SER A 29 -6.75 20.33 -3.81
CA SER A 29 -6.20 20.87 -2.56
C SER A 29 -5.45 19.85 -1.71
N LEU A 30 -5.85 18.57 -1.76
CA LEU A 30 -5.23 17.51 -0.97
C LEU A 30 -3.93 17.00 -1.60
N THR A 31 -3.91 16.86 -2.93
CA THR A 31 -2.81 16.20 -3.67
C THR A 31 -1.86 17.18 -4.35
N GLY A 32 -2.31 18.42 -4.58
CA GLY A 32 -1.59 19.39 -5.41
C GLY A 32 -1.67 19.09 -6.92
N ILE A 33 -2.31 17.98 -7.33
CA ILE A 33 -2.46 17.58 -8.73
C ILE A 33 -3.60 18.39 -9.34
N THR A 34 -3.33 19.11 -10.45
CA THR A 34 -4.33 19.91 -11.14
C THR A 34 -4.88 19.20 -12.39
N ASN A 35 -5.98 19.71 -12.93
CA ASN A 35 -6.54 19.18 -14.19
C ASN A 35 -5.63 19.46 -15.39
N GLU A 36 -4.91 20.58 -15.34
CA GLU A 36 -3.91 20.95 -16.35
C GLU A 36 -2.76 19.95 -16.36
N MET A 37 -2.20 19.61 -15.20
CA MET A 37 -1.15 18.60 -15.08
C MET A 37 -1.61 17.24 -15.64
N LEU A 38 -2.85 16.83 -15.34
CA LEU A 38 -3.39 15.59 -15.89
C LEU A 38 -3.60 15.64 -17.40
N ALA A 39 -3.93 16.81 -17.97
CA ALA A 39 -4.12 16.97 -19.40
C ALA A 39 -2.76 16.97 -20.16
N GLU A 40 -1.72 17.55 -19.58
CA GLU A 40 -0.41 17.72 -20.21
C GLU A 40 0.49 16.50 -20.03
N GLU A 41 0.50 15.91 -18.81
CA GLU A 41 1.45 14.87 -18.42
C GLU A 41 0.78 13.51 -18.14
N GLY A 42 -0.56 13.49 -18.00
CA GLY A 42 -1.28 12.29 -17.61
C GLY A 42 -1.34 11.24 -18.71
N ARG A 43 -0.95 10.01 -18.35
CA ARG A 43 -1.07 8.84 -19.23
C ARG A 43 -2.49 8.27 -19.17
N SER A 44 -2.90 7.60 -20.23
CA SER A 44 -4.21 6.94 -20.23
C SER A 44 -4.26 5.80 -19.20
N GLU A 45 -5.44 5.58 -18.64
CA GLU A 45 -5.67 4.48 -17.69
C GLU A 45 -5.32 3.12 -18.28
N GLU A 46 -5.61 2.90 -19.57
CA GLU A 46 -5.25 1.67 -20.30
C GLU A 46 -3.73 1.45 -20.33
N THR A 47 -2.95 2.50 -20.64
CA THR A 47 -1.49 2.39 -20.67
C THR A 47 -0.92 2.02 -19.29
N VAL A 48 -1.46 2.64 -18.24
CA VAL A 48 -1.04 2.32 -16.86
C VAL A 48 -1.46 0.90 -16.47
N ALA A 49 -2.63 0.44 -16.90
CA ALA A 49 -3.07 -0.96 -16.67
C ALA A 49 -2.14 -1.98 -17.33
N ILE A 50 -1.66 -1.69 -18.57
CA ILE A 50 -0.67 -2.51 -19.26
C ILE A 50 0.64 -2.58 -18.48
N ASP A 51 1.12 -1.44 -17.99
CA ASP A 51 2.37 -1.37 -17.22
C ASP A 51 2.25 -2.13 -15.89
N LEU A 52 1.16 -1.93 -15.16
CA LEU A 52 0.89 -2.65 -13.91
C LEU A 52 0.84 -4.17 -14.13
N LYS A 53 0.13 -4.62 -15.18
CA LYS A 53 0.07 -6.05 -15.50
C LYS A 53 1.45 -6.66 -15.76
N LYS A 54 2.37 -5.92 -16.40
CA LYS A 54 3.74 -6.37 -16.63
C LYS A 54 4.59 -6.42 -15.36
N LYS A 55 4.34 -5.49 -14.42
CA LYS A 55 5.11 -5.36 -13.17
C LYS A 55 4.64 -6.33 -12.08
N LEU A 56 3.35 -6.68 -12.06
CA LEU A 56 2.75 -7.54 -11.07
C LEU A 56 2.88 -9.01 -11.51
N THR A 57 4.03 -9.61 -11.23
CA THR A 57 4.33 -11.03 -11.50
C THR A 57 4.20 -11.87 -10.23
N GLU A 58 4.12 -13.20 -10.35
CA GLU A 58 3.94 -14.13 -9.23
C GLU A 58 5.04 -14.00 -8.15
N ASP A 59 6.23 -13.54 -8.50
CA ASP A 59 7.34 -13.30 -7.56
C ASP A 59 7.24 -11.93 -6.86
N THR A 60 6.20 -11.13 -7.13
CA THR A 60 6.07 -9.79 -6.58
C THR A 60 5.51 -9.83 -5.16
N ILE A 61 6.18 -9.11 -4.23
CA ILE A 61 5.61 -8.71 -2.94
C ILE A 61 5.25 -7.22 -3.03
N MET A 62 3.96 -6.92 -3.07
CA MET A 62 3.48 -5.55 -3.03
C MET A 62 3.41 -5.06 -1.58
N ILE A 63 4.16 -4.01 -1.27
CA ILE A 63 4.21 -3.41 0.07
C ILE A 63 3.50 -2.05 0.03
N ALA A 64 2.53 -1.86 0.91
CA ALA A 64 1.83 -0.59 1.04
C ALA A 64 1.48 -0.28 2.50
N HIS A 65 1.19 0.98 2.79
CA HIS A 65 0.72 1.42 4.10
C HIS A 65 -0.80 1.62 4.06
N ASN A 66 -1.55 0.74 4.72
CA ASN A 66 -2.99 0.55 4.53
C ASN A 66 -3.32 -0.09 3.16
N ALA A 67 -2.67 -1.21 2.90
CA ALA A 67 -2.62 -1.89 1.60
C ALA A 67 -3.99 -2.24 1.01
N GLN A 68 -5.05 -2.35 1.82
CA GLN A 68 -6.42 -2.49 1.33
C GLN A 68 -6.83 -1.37 0.38
N PHE A 69 -6.34 -0.14 0.61
CA PHE A 69 -6.62 1.01 -0.24
C PHE A 69 -5.96 0.85 -1.61
N ASP A 70 -4.65 0.61 -1.63
CA ASP A 70 -3.86 0.47 -2.86
C ASP A 70 -4.30 -0.75 -3.67
N LEU A 71 -4.50 -1.89 -3.02
CA LEU A 71 -5.02 -3.10 -3.64
C LEU A 71 -6.37 -2.85 -4.33
N SER A 72 -7.27 -2.11 -3.67
CA SER A 72 -8.59 -1.79 -4.26
C SER A 72 -8.44 -0.93 -5.52
N PHE A 73 -7.59 0.09 -5.51
CA PHE A 73 -7.36 0.94 -6.68
C PHE A 73 -6.75 0.14 -7.84
N ILE A 74 -5.71 -0.64 -7.59
CA ILE A 74 -5.06 -1.48 -8.59
C ILE A 74 -6.06 -2.50 -9.16
N TYR A 75 -6.79 -3.20 -8.30
CA TYR A 75 -7.79 -4.18 -8.73
C TYR A 75 -8.86 -3.57 -9.63
N PHE A 76 -9.49 -2.45 -9.22
CA PHE A 76 -10.55 -1.86 -10.02
C PHE A 76 -10.04 -1.22 -11.31
N LEU A 77 -8.80 -0.72 -11.34
CA LEU A 77 -8.17 -0.28 -12.57
C LEU A 77 -7.97 -1.47 -13.51
N LEU A 78 -7.36 -2.55 -13.05
CA LEU A 78 -7.17 -3.78 -13.83
C LEU A 78 -8.52 -4.38 -14.26
N LYS A 79 -9.54 -4.38 -13.40
CA LYS A 79 -10.87 -4.93 -13.70
C LYS A 79 -11.58 -4.21 -14.84
N ARG A 80 -11.31 -2.91 -15.05
CA ARG A 80 -11.86 -2.17 -16.21
C ARG A 80 -11.21 -2.57 -17.53
N HIS A 81 -9.93 -2.96 -17.53
CA HIS A 81 -9.15 -3.26 -18.73
C HIS A 81 -8.92 -4.77 -18.96
N TYR A 82 -8.91 -5.54 -17.90
CA TYR A 82 -8.70 -7.01 -17.88
C TYR A 82 -9.75 -7.69 -16.99
N PRO A 83 -11.05 -7.64 -17.37
CA PRO A 83 -12.14 -8.10 -16.50
C PRO A 83 -12.05 -9.56 -16.06
N ASP A 84 -11.49 -10.42 -16.90
CA ASP A 84 -11.37 -11.85 -16.63
C ASP A 84 -10.07 -12.24 -15.90
N GLU A 85 -9.07 -11.37 -15.88
CA GLU A 85 -7.74 -11.64 -15.34
C GLU A 85 -7.42 -10.84 -14.07
N ALA A 86 -8.14 -9.76 -13.80
CA ALA A 86 -7.79 -8.80 -12.73
C ALA A 86 -7.68 -9.46 -11.35
N GLU A 87 -8.56 -10.41 -11.03
CA GLU A 87 -8.53 -11.10 -9.74
C GLU A 87 -7.31 -12.01 -9.62
N ASP A 88 -6.97 -12.72 -10.68
CA ASP A 88 -5.79 -13.58 -10.73
C ASP A 88 -4.50 -12.74 -10.65
N ILE A 89 -4.42 -11.62 -11.39
CA ILE A 89 -3.24 -10.74 -11.36
C ILE A 89 -2.94 -10.27 -9.94
N VAL A 90 -3.94 -9.75 -9.20
CA VAL A 90 -3.71 -9.26 -7.84
C VAL A 90 -3.70 -10.36 -6.79
N GLY A 91 -4.26 -11.53 -7.07
CA GLY A 91 -4.33 -12.68 -6.18
C GLY A 91 -3.11 -13.58 -6.23
N ASN A 92 -2.38 -13.60 -7.35
CA ASN A 92 -1.16 -14.41 -7.52
C ASN A 92 0.10 -13.71 -6.98
N ILE A 93 0.01 -12.42 -6.62
CA ILE A 93 1.10 -11.71 -5.94
C ILE A 93 0.89 -11.73 -4.43
N GLN A 94 1.95 -11.46 -3.69
CA GLN A 94 1.92 -11.34 -2.24
C GLN A 94 1.69 -9.89 -1.82
N TRP A 95 1.04 -9.69 -0.67
CA TRP A 95 0.75 -8.36 -0.14
C TRP A 95 1.23 -8.23 1.30
N LEU A 96 1.97 -7.16 1.59
CA LEU A 96 2.39 -6.77 2.94
C LEU A 96 1.76 -5.42 3.30
N ASP A 97 0.95 -5.39 4.34
CA ASP A 97 0.39 -4.16 4.90
C ASP A 97 1.22 -3.67 6.09
N THR A 98 2.05 -2.66 5.87
CA THR A 98 2.88 -2.09 6.95
C THR A 98 2.05 -1.46 8.06
N LEU A 99 0.82 -0.98 7.80
CA LEU A 99 -0.08 -0.52 8.85
C LEU A 99 -0.48 -1.65 9.80
N THR A 100 -0.68 -2.87 9.28
CA THR A 100 -0.94 -4.07 10.08
C THR A 100 0.24 -4.39 10.98
N VAL A 101 1.46 -4.34 10.43
CA VAL A 101 2.71 -4.57 11.19
C VAL A 101 2.91 -3.51 12.27
N LEU A 102 2.74 -2.23 11.94
CA LEU A 102 2.91 -1.11 12.89
C LEU A 102 1.94 -1.19 14.06
N LYS A 103 0.68 -1.54 13.82
CA LYS A 103 -0.31 -1.73 14.90
C LYS A 103 0.05 -2.83 15.89
N ASP A 104 0.86 -3.79 15.46
CA ASP A 104 1.37 -4.86 16.31
C ASP A 104 2.65 -4.45 17.07
N ARG A 105 3.41 -3.49 16.56
CA ARG A 105 4.75 -3.17 17.05
C ARG A 105 4.90 -1.84 17.78
N MET A 106 4.05 -0.85 17.49
CA MET A 106 4.13 0.47 18.10
C MET A 106 2.79 0.95 18.64
N ASP A 107 2.86 1.92 19.56
CA ASP A 107 1.68 2.58 20.08
C ASP A 107 1.07 3.53 19.03
N TYR A 108 -0.25 3.81 19.17
CA TYR A 108 -0.91 4.81 18.36
C TYR A 108 -0.26 6.19 18.53
N PRO A 109 -0.12 6.99 17.46
CA PRO A 109 -0.69 6.86 16.12
C PRO A 109 0.15 5.98 15.17
N HIS A 110 -0.47 5.54 14.04
CA HIS A 110 0.14 4.59 13.10
C HIS A 110 0.14 5.07 11.64
N LYS A 111 0.13 6.40 11.41
CA LYS A 111 0.30 6.92 10.05
C LYS A 111 1.75 6.70 9.59
N LEU A 112 1.98 6.73 8.29
CA LEU A 112 3.34 6.60 7.75
C LEU A 112 4.30 7.67 8.33
N VAL A 113 3.84 8.90 8.49
CA VAL A 113 4.62 9.98 9.11
C VAL A 113 5.01 9.67 10.57
N ASP A 114 4.13 9.03 11.32
CA ASP A 114 4.40 8.63 12.71
C ASP A 114 5.44 7.50 12.76
N ALA A 115 5.39 6.57 11.81
CA ALA A 115 6.39 5.50 11.66
C ALA A 115 7.77 6.06 11.26
N VAL A 116 7.81 7.02 10.32
CA VAL A 116 9.04 7.72 9.93
C VAL A 116 9.70 8.38 11.13
N GLU A 117 8.90 9.03 12.00
CA GLU A 117 9.42 9.64 13.22
C GLU A 117 9.88 8.62 14.25
N HIS A 118 9.10 7.54 14.44
CA HIS A 118 9.40 6.48 15.40
C HIS A 118 10.71 5.74 15.07
N TYR A 119 10.94 5.44 13.80
CA TYR A 119 12.13 4.73 13.34
C TYR A 119 13.31 5.65 12.99
N GLY A 120 13.14 6.97 13.12
CA GLY A 120 14.21 7.94 12.81
C GLY A 120 14.61 7.96 11.34
N VAL A 121 13.71 7.56 10.45
CA VAL A 121 13.93 7.60 8.99
C VAL A 121 14.00 9.05 8.52
N GLU A 122 14.84 9.33 7.53
CA GLU A 122 14.98 10.67 6.97
C GLU A 122 13.64 11.19 6.42
N LYS A 123 13.26 12.39 6.87
CA LYS A 123 12.00 13.02 6.45
C LYS A 123 12.10 13.46 5.00
N VAL A 124 11.32 12.85 4.13
CA VAL A 124 11.08 13.32 2.77
C VAL A 124 9.91 14.33 2.75
N ASN A 125 9.79 15.10 1.69
CA ASN A 125 8.66 16.02 1.51
C ASN A 125 7.36 15.23 1.35
N PHE A 126 6.64 15.01 2.46
CA PHE A 126 5.32 14.39 2.43
C PHE A 126 4.38 15.20 1.53
N HIS A 127 3.55 14.52 0.76
CA HIS A 127 2.52 14.95 -0.20
C HIS A 127 2.82 14.67 -1.68
N ARG A 128 3.97 14.04 -1.99
CA ARG A 128 4.18 13.42 -3.29
C ARG A 128 4.21 11.90 -3.09
N ALA A 129 3.40 11.18 -3.85
CA ALA A 129 3.24 9.73 -3.70
C ALA A 129 4.58 8.97 -3.79
N ILE A 130 5.50 9.44 -4.63
CA ILE A 130 6.83 8.82 -4.75
C ILE A 130 7.69 9.03 -3.51
N ASP A 131 7.62 10.19 -2.88
CA ASP A 131 8.36 10.49 -1.65
C ASP A 131 7.80 9.67 -0.47
N ASP A 132 6.48 9.55 -0.37
CA ASP A 132 5.82 8.67 0.60
C ASP A 132 6.22 7.19 0.38
N THR A 133 6.38 6.77 -0.88
CA THR A 133 6.84 5.41 -1.21
C THR A 133 8.30 5.18 -0.81
N LYS A 134 9.18 6.17 -0.97
CA LYS A 134 10.57 6.11 -0.48
C LYS A 134 10.62 6.02 1.05
N ALA A 135 9.82 6.81 1.73
CA ALA A 135 9.70 6.74 3.19
C ALA A 135 9.17 5.37 3.64
N LEU A 136 8.17 4.83 2.95
CA LEU A 136 7.64 3.49 3.21
C LEU A 136 8.71 2.41 3.04
N TYR A 137 9.52 2.49 1.98
CA TYR A 137 10.63 1.57 1.78
C TYR A 137 11.59 1.59 2.96
N SER A 138 12.03 2.78 3.39
CA SER A 138 12.95 2.93 4.54
C SER A 138 12.33 2.41 5.83
N VAL A 139 11.05 2.72 6.11
CA VAL A 139 10.32 2.18 7.27
C VAL A 139 10.25 0.65 7.21
N THR A 140 10.05 0.07 6.03
CA THR A 140 10.02 -1.40 5.86
C THR A 140 11.35 -2.04 6.19
N GLN A 141 12.49 -1.40 5.84
CA GLN A 141 13.81 -1.87 6.22
C GLN A 141 13.98 -1.85 7.76
N GLU A 142 13.58 -0.77 8.42
CA GLU A 142 13.63 -0.67 9.88
C GLU A 142 12.75 -1.71 10.58
N LEU A 143 11.53 -1.95 10.05
CA LEU A 143 10.67 -3.02 10.54
C LEU A 143 11.32 -4.40 10.44
N LYS A 144 12.05 -4.66 9.36
CA LYS A 144 12.79 -5.91 9.18
C LYS A 144 13.96 -6.01 10.14
N LEU A 145 14.71 -4.92 10.37
CA LEU A 145 15.81 -4.86 11.32
C LEU A 145 15.35 -5.04 12.78
N GLU A 146 14.21 -4.43 13.13
CA GLU A 146 13.63 -4.57 14.48
C GLU A 146 13.28 -6.03 14.79
N ARG A 147 12.63 -6.71 13.82
CA ARG A 147 12.21 -8.11 13.96
C ARG A 147 12.03 -8.73 12.56
N ASP A 148 12.82 -9.75 12.27
CA ASP A 148 12.83 -10.44 10.97
C ASP A 148 11.69 -11.48 10.86
N ASP A 149 10.46 -10.98 10.86
CA ASP A 149 9.23 -11.80 10.80
C ASP A 149 8.18 -11.22 9.83
N LEU A 150 8.58 -10.32 8.92
CA LEU A 150 7.64 -9.69 7.99
C LEU A 150 6.91 -10.71 7.10
N GLU A 151 7.53 -11.85 6.83
CA GLU A 151 6.93 -12.94 6.05
C GLU A 151 5.67 -13.50 6.72
N GLU A 152 5.59 -13.43 8.05
CA GLU A 152 4.42 -13.90 8.80
C GLU A 152 3.20 -12.98 8.62
N TYR A 153 3.37 -11.76 8.08
CA TYR A 153 2.30 -10.80 7.78
C TYR A 153 1.83 -10.85 6.33
N ILE A 154 2.43 -11.68 5.50
CA ILE A 154 2.05 -11.79 4.08
C ILE A 154 0.58 -12.18 3.95
N ASN A 155 -0.15 -11.42 3.12
CA ASN A 155 -1.58 -11.58 2.87
C ASN A 155 -2.46 -11.47 4.13
N ILE A 156 -1.99 -10.75 5.16
CA ILE A 156 -2.76 -10.47 6.37
C ILE A 156 -3.00 -8.97 6.49
N PHE A 157 -4.28 -8.56 6.47
CA PHE A 157 -4.69 -7.17 6.67
C PHE A 157 -5.44 -7.01 7.97
N GLY A 158 -4.90 -6.15 8.84
CA GLY A 158 -5.53 -5.79 10.10
C GLY A 158 -6.61 -4.74 9.94
N TYR A 159 -7.79 -4.96 10.48
CA TYR A 159 -8.87 -4.00 10.44
C TYR A 159 -9.40 -3.64 11.83
N ASN A 160 -9.92 -2.42 11.98
CA ASN A 160 -10.61 -2.04 13.21
C ASN A 160 -12.06 -2.54 13.15
N PRO A 161 -12.50 -3.42 14.09
CA PRO A 161 -13.85 -3.98 14.10
C PRO A 161 -14.97 -2.93 14.15
N LYS A 162 -14.71 -1.75 14.71
CA LYS A 162 -15.68 -0.64 14.73
C LYS A 162 -16.06 -0.15 13.34
N TYR A 163 -15.10 -0.20 12.38
CA TYR A 163 -15.29 0.34 11.02
C TYR A 163 -15.40 -0.76 9.97
N GLY A 164 -15.03 -2.01 10.32
CA GLY A 164 -14.99 -3.13 9.39
C GLY A 164 -13.85 -3.03 8.37
N VAL A 165 -13.88 -3.91 7.37
CA VAL A 165 -12.85 -3.99 6.30
C VAL A 165 -13.16 -3.06 5.13
N GLY A 166 -14.34 -2.44 5.08
CA GLY A 166 -14.83 -1.72 3.92
C GLY A 166 -15.81 -2.56 3.08
N LYS A 167 -16.15 -2.06 1.89
CA LYS A 167 -17.20 -2.68 1.05
C LYS A 167 -16.75 -3.92 0.29
N PHE A 168 -15.46 -4.05 0.01
CA PHE A 168 -14.91 -5.12 -0.80
C PHE A 168 -13.86 -5.90 0.00
N ARG A 169 -13.95 -7.23 -0.06
CA ARG A 169 -12.98 -8.16 0.54
C ARG A 169 -12.38 -9.02 -0.56
N PHE A 170 -11.08 -9.16 -0.53
CA PHE A 170 -10.36 -10.03 -1.45
C PHE A 170 -10.23 -11.43 -0.86
N PRO A 171 -10.55 -12.49 -1.62
CA PRO A 171 -10.58 -13.86 -1.09
C PRO A 171 -9.18 -14.39 -0.70
N PHE A 172 -8.12 -13.84 -1.30
CA PHE A 172 -6.73 -14.19 -1.05
C PHE A 172 -6.11 -13.41 0.14
N ILE A 173 -6.86 -12.48 0.77
CA ILE A 173 -6.41 -11.74 1.95
C ILE A 173 -7.09 -12.26 3.21
N THR A 174 -6.28 -12.54 4.22
CA THR A 174 -6.76 -12.87 5.57
C THR A 174 -6.98 -11.61 6.38
N TYR A 175 -8.22 -11.33 6.74
CA TYR A 175 -8.57 -10.14 7.52
C TYR A 175 -8.58 -10.46 9.02
N LYS A 176 -7.78 -9.72 9.80
CA LYS A 176 -7.64 -9.88 11.25
C LYS A 176 -8.11 -8.64 12.01
N PRO A 177 -8.91 -8.76 13.08
CA PRO A 177 -9.32 -7.63 13.89
C PRO A 177 -8.11 -7.05 14.66
N GLN A 178 -7.93 -5.72 14.57
CA GLN A 178 -6.95 -4.96 15.35
C GLN A 178 -7.65 -3.73 15.96
N TYR A 179 -7.54 -3.55 17.27
CA TYR A 179 -8.18 -2.46 17.99
C TYR A 179 -7.19 -1.32 18.25
N TYR A 180 -7.56 -0.09 17.94
CA TYR A 180 -6.74 1.10 18.25
C TYR A 180 -6.54 1.36 19.75
N HIS A 181 -7.40 0.81 20.60
CA HIS A 181 -7.46 1.10 22.03
C HIS A 181 -6.76 0.06 22.91
N ASN A 182 -6.32 -1.03 22.37
CA ASN A 182 -5.35 -1.85 23.08
C ASN A 182 -4.04 -1.08 23.04
N ARG A 183 -3.87 -0.22 24.01
CA ARG A 183 -2.66 0.56 24.25
C ARG A 183 -1.48 -0.40 24.45
N GLY A 184 -0.84 -0.71 23.41
CA GLY A 184 0.23 -1.67 23.46
C GLY A 184 -0.16 -2.89 22.69
N LYS A 185 0.55 -3.08 21.70
CA LYS A 185 1.02 -4.33 21.16
C LYS A 185 0.03 -5.47 21.36
N LEU A 186 -0.84 -5.66 20.41
CA LEU A 186 -1.34 -7.03 20.24
C LEU A 186 -0.10 -7.90 20.08
N PRO A 187 0.09 -8.92 20.93
CA PRO A 187 1.20 -9.84 20.74
C PRO A 187 1.14 -10.39 19.32
N PRO A 188 2.26 -10.60 18.62
CA PRO A 188 2.28 -11.12 17.26
C PRO A 188 1.38 -12.33 17.03
N ASN A 189 1.23 -13.16 18.05
CA ASN A 189 0.38 -14.37 18.07
C ASN A 189 -1.14 -14.09 18.10
N GLU A 190 -1.60 -12.85 18.27
CA GLU A 190 -3.03 -12.50 18.15
C GLU A 190 -3.43 -12.17 16.72
N ILE A 191 -2.50 -11.67 15.93
CA ILE A 191 -2.67 -11.38 14.51
C ILE A 191 -2.23 -12.54 13.65
N LEU A 192 -1.07 -13.11 13.98
CA LEU A 192 -0.48 -14.21 13.24
C LEU A 192 -1.30 -15.50 13.41
N PRO A 193 -1.38 -16.35 12.40
CA PRO A 193 -1.98 -17.67 12.55
C PRO A 193 -1.24 -18.44 13.65
N LYS A 194 -2.00 -18.94 14.61
CA LYS A 194 -1.42 -19.88 15.58
C LYS A 194 -0.84 -21.06 14.83
N LYS A 195 0.47 -21.25 14.96
CA LYS A 195 1.15 -22.45 14.45
C LYS A 195 0.57 -23.70 15.06
#